data_beb6a3f97e94b18262394adedf5b83b1
#
_entry.id   beb6a3f97e94b18262394adedf5b83b1
#
_cell.length_a   1.000
_cell.length_b   1.000
_cell.length_c   1.000
_cell.angle_alpha   90.00
_cell.angle_beta   90.00
_cell.angle_gamma   90.00
#
_symmetry.space_group_name_H-M   'P 1'
#
loop_
_entity.id
_entity.type
_entity.pdbx_description
1 polymer ?
#
loop_
_entity_poly.entity_id
_entity_poly.type
_entity_poly.pdbx_seq_one_letter_code
_entity_poly.pdbx_strand_id
1 'polypeptide(L)'
;MTRILLVDCNNFFVSCEELFNPSLKGKAVCVLSNNDGCIVSRSNKAKDMGIPMGMPYFMAKRKFKNVEYISGNISKYSEISKRIMQKLSDYTPSVEIYSIDEAFLDIEGTQKLHKMTPGELADKIRKDIKEQIGIEVSIGVSKTKTLSKIASE
;
A
#
# COMPACT_ATOMS: atom_id res chain seq x y z
N MET A 1 -6.98 -25.92 -7.96
CA MET A 1 -7.77 -24.78 -7.48
C MET A 1 -6.87 -23.54 -7.42
N THR A 2 -7.23 -22.50 -8.16
CA THR A 2 -6.43 -21.26 -8.21
C THR A 2 -6.45 -20.54 -6.86
N ARG A 3 -5.29 -20.17 -6.36
CA ARG A 3 -5.15 -19.36 -5.15
C ARG A 3 -4.55 -18.03 -5.53
N ILE A 4 -5.21 -16.96 -5.12
CA ILE A 4 -4.80 -15.60 -5.45
C ILE A 4 -4.57 -14.82 -4.16
N LEU A 5 -3.42 -14.15 -4.11
CA LEU A 5 -3.15 -13.15 -3.08
C LEU A 5 -3.31 -11.77 -3.70
N LEU A 6 -4.08 -10.91 -3.05
CA LEU A 6 -4.05 -9.48 -3.37
C LEU A 6 -3.18 -8.79 -2.34
N VAL A 7 -2.13 -8.15 -2.81
CA VAL A 7 -1.23 -7.32 -1.99
C VAL A 7 -1.59 -5.87 -2.22
N ASP A 8 -1.89 -5.16 -1.15
CA ASP A 8 -2.33 -3.76 -1.17
C ASP A 8 -1.50 -2.98 -0.15
N CYS A 9 -0.80 -1.94 -0.61
CA CYS A 9 0.04 -1.13 0.26
C CYS A 9 -0.82 -0.14 1.05
N ASN A 10 -0.69 -0.15 2.37
CA ASN A 10 -1.49 0.69 3.25
C ASN A 10 -1.07 2.15 3.16
N ASN A 11 -2.02 3.05 2.86
CA ASN A 11 -1.77 4.50 2.77
C ASN A 11 -0.48 4.78 1.97
N PHE A 12 -0.39 4.26 0.77
CA PHE A 12 0.89 4.09 0.06
C PHE A 12 1.72 5.37 -0.04
N PHE A 13 1.12 6.47 -0.49
CA PHE A 13 1.90 7.71 -0.66
C PHE A 13 2.38 8.26 0.67
N VAL A 14 1.54 8.22 1.70
CA VAL A 14 1.95 8.61 3.05
C VAL A 14 3.07 7.70 3.55
N SER A 15 2.93 6.39 3.33
CA SER A 15 3.95 5.42 3.75
C SER A 15 5.29 5.68 3.06
N CYS A 16 5.27 6.06 1.78
CA CYS A 16 6.47 6.45 1.07
C CYS A 16 7.12 7.70 1.68
N GLU A 17 6.31 8.70 2.04
CA GLU A 17 6.84 9.91 2.67
C GLU A 17 7.44 9.61 4.04
N GLU A 18 6.79 8.77 4.83
CA GLU A 18 7.30 8.33 6.13
C GLU A 18 8.62 7.56 6.01
N LEU A 19 8.81 6.85 4.92
CA LEU A 19 10.03 6.11 4.65
C LEU A 19 11.23 7.06 4.52
N PHE A 20 11.04 8.19 3.86
CA PHE A 20 12.08 9.21 3.67
C PHE A 20 12.17 10.19 4.85
N ASN A 21 11.09 10.32 5.61
CA ASN A 21 11.04 11.20 6.78
C ASN A 21 10.32 10.50 7.93
N PRO A 22 11.05 9.67 8.71
CA PRO A 22 10.45 8.92 9.82
C PRO A 22 9.78 9.78 10.89
N SER A 23 10.10 11.08 10.96
CA SER A 23 9.45 11.97 11.92
C SER A 23 7.96 12.15 11.66
N LEU A 24 7.47 11.78 10.46
CA LEU A 24 6.06 11.85 10.12
C LEU A 24 5.25 10.72 10.74
N LYS A 25 5.88 9.63 11.18
CA LYS A 25 5.17 8.49 11.76
C LYS A 25 4.39 8.90 12.99
N GLY A 26 3.14 8.46 13.06
CA GLY A 26 2.24 8.79 14.17
C GLY A 26 1.59 10.16 14.07
N LYS A 27 1.90 10.94 13.05
CA LYS A 27 1.31 12.26 12.84
C LYS A 27 0.15 12.19 11.85
N ALA A 28 -0.68 13.24 11.84
CA ALA A 28 -1.67 13.42 10.80
C ALA A 28 -0.98 13.96 9.55
N VAL A 29 -0.94 13.15 8.50
CA VAL A 29 -0.26 13.46 7.24
C VAL A 29 -1.23 13.24 6.08
N CYS A 30 -1.25 14.19 5.16
CA CYS A 30 -2.01 14.09 3.91
C CYS A 30 -1.08 14.38 2.74
N VAL A 31 -1.09 13.52 1.74
CA VAL A 31 -0.35 13.75 0.50
C VAL A 31 -1.32 14.31 -0.54
N LEU A 32 -0.90 15.35 -1.22
CA LEU A 32 -1.71 16.06 -2.21
C LEU A 32 -1.42 15.54 -3.62
N SER A 33 -2.38 15.75 -4.52
CA SER A 33 -2.20 15.45 -5.94
C SER A 33 -1.07 16.30 -6.55
N ASN A 34 -0.64 15.96 -7.79
CA ASN A 34 0.48 16.61 -8.46
C ASN A 34 0.40 18.14 -8.50
N ASN A 35 -0.82 18.68 -8.60
CA ASN A 35 -1.04 20.13 -8.67
C ASN A 35 -1.43 20.72 -7.32
N ASP A 36 -1.25 19.98 -6.23
CA ASP A 36 -1.66 20.34 -4.87
C ASP A 36 -3.16 20.66 -4.78
N GLY A 37 -3.96 20.04 -5.64
CA GLY A 37 -5.39 20.33 -5.73
C GLY A 37 -6.22 19.63 -4.69
N CYS A 38 -5.97 18.35 -4.43
CA CYS A 38 -6.77 17.57 -3.49
C CYS A 38 -5.96 16.49 -2.79
N ILE A 39 -6.53 15.96 -1.72
CA ILE A 39 -5.91 14.90 -0.91
C ILE A 39 -6.07 13.56 -1.61
N VAL A 40 -4.96 12.88 -1.84
CA VAL A 40 -4.93 11.56 -2.50
C VAL A 40 -4.43 10.44 -1.58
N SER A 41 -3.87 10.77 -0.42
CA SER A 41 -3.47 9.77 0.57
C SER A 41 -3.50 10.39 1.97
N ARG A 42 -3.87 9.59 2.97
CA ARG A 42 -3.99 10.05 4.35
C ARG A 42 -3.38 9.03 5.30
N SER A 43 -2.70 9.51 6.35
CA SER A 43 -2.26 8.66 7.45
C SER A 43 -3.46 8.17 8.25
N ASN A 44 -3.27 7.15 9.07
CA ASN A 44 -4.35 6.66 9.92
C ASN A 44 -4.86 7.75 10.88
N LYS A 45 -3.94 8.54 11.43
CA LYS A 45 -4.33 9.66 12.31
C LYS A 45 -5.17 10.71 11.57
N ALA A 46 -4.82 11.00 10.32
CA ALA A 46 -5.61 11.92 9.49
C ALA A 46 -7.00 11.34 9.21
N LYS A 47 -7.11 10.04 8.96
CA LYS A 47 -8.40 9.38 8.79
C LYS A 47 -9.24 9.47 10.07
N ASP A 48 -8.62 9.27 11.23
CA ASP A 48 -9.30 9.35 12.52
C ASP A 48 -9.82 10.77 12.82
N MET A 49 -9.18 11.79 12.26
CA MET A 49 -9.65 13.18 12.35
C MET A 49 -10.85 13.46 11.46
N GLY A 50 -11.24 12.52 10.60
CA GLY A 50 -12.37 12.68 9.70
C GLY A 50 -12.03 13.40 8.40
N ILE A 51 -10.76 13.49 8.02
CA ILE A 51 -10.35 14.13 6.77
C ILE A 51 -10.79 13.23 5.60
N PRO A 52 -11.67 13.70 4.69
CA PRO A 52 -12.13 12.85 3.59
C PRO A 52 -11.12 12.77 2.45
N MET A 53 -11.12 11.63 1.77
CA MET A 53 -10.35 11.45 0.55
C MET A 53 -10.88 12.38 -0.54
N GLY A 54 -9.98 12.97 -1.32
CA GLY A 54 -10.35 13.84 -2.42
C GLY A 54 -10.73 15.27 -2.01
N MET A 55 -10.65 15.59 -0.72
CA MET A 55 -10.97 16.94 -0.26
C MET A 55 -10.02 17.95 -0.89
N PRO A 56 -10.56 19.07 -1.44
CA PRO A 56 -9.69 20.14 -1.97
C PRO A 56 -8.77 20.69 -0.90
N TYR A 57 -7.51 20.92 -1.25
CA TYR A 57 -6.51 21.39 -0.31
C TYR A 57 -6.91 22.72 0.35
N PHE A 58 -7.44 23.67 -0.45
CA PHE A 58 -7.82 24.97 0.10
C PHE A 58 -8.87 24.89 1.19
N MET A 59 -9.73 23.86 1.14
CA MET A 59 -10.74 23.61 2.18
C MET A 59 -10.11 22.88 3.37
N ALA A 60 -9.28 21.87 3.09
CA ALA A 60 -8.68 21.05 4.15
C ALA A 60 -7.81 21.88 5.08
N LYS A 61 -6.97 22.75 4.54
CA LYS A 61 -6.07 23.57 5.35
C LYS A 61 -6.81 24.55 6.26
N ARG A 62 -8.02 24.92 5.91
CA ARG A 62 -8.88 25.77 6.76
C ARG A 62 -9.56 24.99 7.87
N LYS A 63 -10.04 23.79 7.53
CA LYS A 63 -10.85 22.98 8.44
C LYS A 63 -10.01 22.11 9.37
N PHE A 64 -8.93 21.55 8.87
CA PHE A 64 -8.09 20.62 9.64
C PHE A 64 -6.71 21.23 9.87
N LYS A 65 -6.47 21.63 11.12
CA LYS A 65 -5.20 22.19 11.57
C LYS A 65 -4.32 21.09 12.14
N ASN A 66 -3.02 21.39 12.32
CA ASN A 66 -2.04 20.44 12.86
C ASN A 66 -1.90 19.18 12.01
N VAL A 67 -1.99 19.34 10.68
CA VAL A 67 -1.82 18.29 9.70
C VAL A 67 -0.63 18.65 8.80
N GLU A 68 0.23 17.69 8.56
CA GLU A 68 1.31 17.85 7.58
C GLU A 68 0.76 17.60 6.19
N TYR A 69 0.67 18.64 5.36
CA TYR A 69 0.25 18.52 3.97
C TYR A 69 1.49 18.50 3.09
N ILE A 70 1.64 17.43 2.31
CA ILE A 70 2.84 17.19 1.50
C ILE A 70 2.47 17.10 0.03
N SER A 71 3.19 17.84 -0.82
CA SER A 71 3.03 17.74 -2.27
C SER A 71 3.41 16.34 -2.75
N GLY A 72 2.57 15.74 -3.58
CA GLY A 72 2.82 14.41 -4.11
C GLY A 72 4.04 14.37 -5.03
N ASN A 73 4.83 13.32 -4.92
CA ASN A 73 5.98 13.06 -5.78
C ASN A 73 5.84 11.69 -6.42
N ILE A 74 5.16 11.64 -7.55
CA ILE A 74 4.82 10.39 -8.23
C ILE A 74 6.08 9.60 -8.64
N SER A 75 7.15 10.29 -9.05
CA SER A 75 8.41 9.63 -9.40
C SER A 75 8.99 8.84 -8.22
N LYS A 76 8.97 9.43 -7.03
CA LYS A 76 9.43 8.80 -5.80
C LYS A 76 8.58 7.57 -5.47
N TYR A 77 7.26 7.71 -5.56
CA TYR A 77 6.34 6.61 -5.24
C TYR A 77 6.43 5.48 -6.26
N SER A 78 6.62 5.81 -7.53
CA SER A 78 6.81 4.81 -8.59
C SER A 78 8.08 4.00 -8.37
N GLU A 79 9.15 4.61 -7.90
CA GLU A 79 10.40 3.92 -7.60
C GLU A 79 10.22 2.89 -6.48
N ILE A 80 9.53 3.29 -5.42
CA ILE A 80 9.23 2.37 -4.31
C ILE A 80 8.29 1.26 -4.77
N SER A 81 7.29 1.60 -5.58
CA SER A 81 6.38 0.61 -6.16
C SER A 81 7.13 -0.46 -6.94
N LYS A 82 8.08 -0.05 -7.77
CA LYS A 82 8.90 -1.00 -8.55
C LYS A 82 9.65 -1.98 -7.65
N ARG A 83 10.21 -1.49 -6.55
CA ARG A 83 10.91 -2.35 -5.58
C ARG A 83 9.98 -3.37 -4.96
N ILE A 84 8.76 -2.95 -4.60
CA ILE A 84 7.76 -3.85 -4.05
C ILE A 84 7.36 -4.91 -5.07
N MET A 85 7.07 -4.50 -6.31
CA MET A 85 6.64 -5.43 -7.36
C MET A 85 7.76 -6.44 -7.71
N GLN A 86 9.01 -6.00 -7.74
CA GLN A 86 10.15 -6.89 -7.94
C GLN A 86 10.28 -7.89 -6.80
N LYS A 87 10.07 -7.45 -5.56
CA LYS A 87 10.10 -8.34 -4.40
C LYS A 87 9.00 -9.39 -4.48
N LEU A 88 7.79 -9.01 -4.90
CA LEU A 88 6.70 -9.95 -5.05
C LEU A 88 7.00 -11.04 -6.06
N SER A 89 7.78 -10.75 -7.10
CA SER A 89 8.17 -11.75 -8.09
C SER A 89 9.10 -12.83 -7.55
N ASP A 90 9.68 -12.64 -6.36
CA ASP A 90 10.48 -13.66 -5.70
C ASP A 90 9.62 -14.82 -5.18
N TYR A 91 8.33 -14.61 -4.98
CA TYR A 91 7.42 -15.60 -4.40
C TYR A 91 6.64 -16.40 -5.43
N THR A 92 6.40 -15.81 -6.59
CA THR A 92 5.69 -16.46 -7.69
C THR A 92 6.08 -15.80 -9.01
N PRO A 93 6.17 -16.58 -10.12
CA PRO A 93 6.38 -15.98 -11.44
C PRO A 93 5.14 -15.28 -11.99
N SER A 94 3.99 -15.46 -11.34
CA SER A 94 2.71 -14.98 -11.84
C SER A 94 2.21 -13.80 -11.01
N VAL A 95 2.78 -12.63 -11.29
CA VAL A 95 2.42 -11.36 -10.64
C VAL A 95 1.70 -10.48 -11.65
N GLU A 96 0.49 -10.04 -11.31
CA GLU A 96 -0.26 -9.08 -12.12
C GLU A 96 -0.32 -7.75 -11.38
N ILE A 97 0.33 -6.73 -11.91
CA ILE A 97 0.31 -5.38 -11.32
C ILE A 97 -1.04 -4.74 -11.68
N TYR A 98 -1.84 -4.44 -10.66
CA TYR A 98 -3.15 -3.84 -10.85
C TYR A 98 -3.09 -2.31 -10.79
N SER A 99 -2.29 -1.77 -9.87
CA SER A 99 -2.08 -0.33 -9.73
C SER A 99 -0.72 -0.09 -9.10
N ILE A 100 -0.38 1.18 -8.84
CA ILE A 100 0.91 1.54 -8.23
C ILE A 100 1.10 0.91 -6.84
N ASP A 101 0.01 0.62 -6.13
CA ASP A 101 0.05 0.10 -4.77
C ASP A 101 -0.65 -1.25 -4.61
N GLU A 102 -1.08 -1.88 -5.70
CA GLU A 102 -1.80 -3.16 -5.66
C GLU A 102 -1.28 -4.14 -6.69
N ALA A 103 -1.22 -5.41 -6.31
CA ALA A 103 -0.85 -6.49 -7.22
C ALA A 103 -1.57 -7.78 -6.84
N PHE A 104 -1.90 -8.59 -7.84
CA PHE A 104 -2.42 -9.93 -7.66
C PHE A 104 -1.30 -10.94 -7.89
N LEU A 105 -1.20 -11.92 -6.99
CA LEU A 105 -0.24 -13.01 -7.11
C LEU A 105 -1.01 -14.31 -7.25
N ASP A 106 -0.75 -15.04 -8.33
CA ASP A 106 -1.26 -16.40 -8.47
C ASP A 106 -0.21 -17.34 -7.86
N ILE A 107 -0.60 -17.97 -6.77
CA ILE A 107 0.31 -18.84 -6.00
C ILE A 107 0.01 -20.32 -6.18
N GLU A 108 -0.89 -20.68 -7.12
CA GLU A 108 -1.17 -22.07 -7.43
C GLU A 108 0.12 -22.76 -7.89
N GLY A 109 0.43 -23.88 -7.26
CA GLY A 109 1.65 -24.63 -7.55
C GLY A 109 2.90 -24.14 -6.81
N THR A 110 2.90 -22.90 -6.29
CA THR A 110 4.06 -22.37 -5.57
C THR A 110 4.11 -22.84 -4.12
N GLN A 111 3.00 -23.34 -3.59
CA GLN A 111 2.92 -23.83 -2.21
C GLN A 111 3.89 -24.98 -1.95
N LYS A 112 4.05 -25.87 -2.93
CA LYS A 112 5.01 -26.97 -2.84
C LYS A 112 6.45 -26.46 -2.76
N LEU A 113 6.75 -25.42 -3.53
CA LEU A 113 8.08 -24.81 -3.56
C LEU A 113 8.43 -24.14 -2.24
N HIS A 114 7.47 -23.39 -1.67
CA HIS A 114 7.68 -22.67 -0.43
C HIS A 114 7.37 -23.49 0.81
N LYS A 115 6.68 -24.63 0.65
CA LYS A 115 6.24 -25.50 1.76
C LYS A 115 5.40 -24.75 2.79
N MET A 116 4.56 -23.83 2.31
CA MET A 116 3.74 -22.96 3.15
C MET A 116 2.29 -23.00 2.70
N THR A 117 1.38 -22.79 3.66
CA THR A 117 -0.02 -22.50 3.35
C THR A 117 -0.11 -21.09 2.76
N PRO A 118 -1.22 -20.75 2.06
CA PRO A 118 -1.42 -19.38 1.57
C PRO A 118 -1.34 -18.32 2.67
N GLY A 119 -1.90 -18.61 3.85
CA GLY A 119 -1.82 -17.69 4.99
C GLY A 119 -0.40 -17.49 5.51
N GLU A 120 0.37 -18.57 5.60
CA GLU A 120 1.78 -18.49 6.01
C GLU A 120 2.61 -17.70 4.98
N LEU A 121 2.36 -17.93 3.68
CA LEU A 121 3.05 -17.18 2.62
C LEU A 121 2.69 -15.71 2.67
N ALA A 122 1.42 -15.37 2.89
CA ALA A 122 0.97 -13.98 3.04
C ALA A 122 1.70 -13.30 4.20
N ASP A 123 1.81 -13.98 5.35
CA ASP A 123 2.50 -13.45 6.52
C ASP A 123 3.99 -13.23 6.25
N LYS A 124 4.62 -14.17 5.53
CA LYS A 124 6.02 -14.04 5.14
C LYS A 124 6.24 -12.85 4.22
N ILE A 125 5.39 -12.69 3.22
CA ILE A 125 5.48 -11.56 2.27
C ILE A 125 5.32 -10.24 3.02
N ARG A 126 4.34 -10.13 3.90
CA ARG A 126 4.10 -8.94 4.71
C ARG A 126 5.33 -8.56 5.52
N LYS A 127 5.89 -9.55 6.21
CA LYS A 127 7.09 -9.36 7.04
C LYS A 127 8.29 -8.95 6.20
N ASP A 128 8.53 -9.63 5.08
CA ASP A 128 9.68 -9.35 4.22
C ASP A 128 9.62 -7.95 3.63
N ILE A 129 8.45 -7.53 3.16
CA ILE A 129 8.29 -6.18 2.59
C ILE A 129 8.50 -5.12 3.68
N LYS A 130 7.98 -5.35 4.88
CA LYS A 130 8.18 -4.41 5.99
C LYS A 130 9.65 -4.32 6.38
N GLU A 131 10.34 -5.43 6.51
CA GLU A 131 11.75 -5.46 6.91
C GLU A 131 12.69 -4.94 5.84
N GLN A 132 12.45 -5.28 4.57
CA GLN A 132 13.38 -4.99 3.48
C GLN A 132 13.09 -3.66 2.78
N ILE A 133 11.82 -3.23 2.75
CA ILE A 133 11.42 -2.00 2.06
C ILE A 133 10.88 -0.96 3.04
N GLY A 134 10.25 -1.39 4.12
CA GLY A 134 9.72 -0.49 5.15
C GLY A 134 8.28 -0.07 4.92
N ILE A 135 7.55 -0.77 4.07
CA ILE A 135 6.15 -0.46 3.74
C ILE A 135 5.25 -1.55 4.32
N GLU A 136 4.16 -1.13 4.97
CA GLU A 136 3.15 -2.05 5.46
C GLU A 136 2.16 -2.38 4.34
N VAL A 137 1.86 -3.66 4.19
CA VAL A 137 0.90 -4.13 3.19
C VAL A 137 -0.18 -4.97 3.86
N SER A 138 -1.36 -4.98 3.25
CA SER A 138 -2.46 -5.88 3.59
C SER A 138 -2.58 -6.92 2.50
N ILE A 139 -2.82 -8.18 2.88
CA ILE A 139 -2.90 -9.26 1.90
C ILE A 139 -4.19 -10.04 2.13
N GLY A 140 -5.02 -10.10 1.08
CA GLY A 140 -6.21 -10.94 1.04
C GLY A 140 -5.93 -12.21 0.28
N VAL A 141 -6.46 -13.34 0.76
CA VAL A 141 -6.28 -14.66 0.15
C VAL A 141 -7.63 -15.13 -0.38
N SER A 142 -7.68 -15.56 -1.63
CA SER A 142 -8.93 -16.04 -2.22
C SER A 142 -8.69 -16.91 -3.44
N LYS A 143 -9.78 -17.51 -3.94
CA LYS A 143 -9.80 -18.28 -5.18
C LYS A 143 -9.96 -17.39 -6.41
N THR A 144 -10.48 -16.17 -6.24
CA THR A 144 -10.71 -15.23 -7.34
C THR A 144 -10.15 -13.84 -6.97
N LYS A 145 -9.84 -13.03 -7.99
CA LYS A 145 -9.35 -11.66 -7.80
C LYS A 145 -10.35 -10.81 -7.01
N THR A 146 -11.63 -10.93 -7.32
CA THR A 146 -12.67 -10.15 -6.64
C THR A 146 -12.73 -10.46 -5.15
N LEU A 147 -12.71 -11.76 -4.80
CA LEU A 147 -12.78 -12.17 -3.40
C LEU A 147 -11.51 -11.79 -2.62
N SER A 148 -10.34 -11.86 -3.24
CA SER A 148 -9.09 -11.47 -2.57
C SER A 148 -9.06 -9.97 -2.29
N LYS A 149 -9.65 -9.14 -3.16
CA LYS A 149 -9.77 -7.70 -2.93
C LYS A 149 -10.67 -7.39 -1.71
N ILE A 150 -11.79 -8.08 -1.60
CA ILE A 150 -12.68 -7.95 -0.44
C ILE A 150 -11.96 -8.39 0.83
N ALA A 151 -11.22 -9.49 0.79
CA ALA A 151 -10.51 -10.02 1.95
C ALA A 151 -9.37 -9.11 2.42
N SER A 152 -8.74 -8.31 1.52
CA SER A 152 -7.66 -7.40 1.89
C SER A 152 -8.17 -6.11 2.55
N GLU A 153 -9.42 -5.79 2.32
CA GLU A 153 -10.07 -4.63 2.95
C GLU A 153 -10.53 -5.00 4.38
#